data_15d7898f04444d14bb55f0dffbd90941
#
_entry.id   15d7898f04444d14bb55f0dffbd90941
#
_cell.length_a   1.000
_cell.length_b   1.000
_cell.length_c   1.000
_cell.angle_alpha   90.00
_cell.angle_beta   90.00
_cell.angle_gamma   90.00
#
_symmetry.space_group_name_H-M   'P 1'
#
loop_
_entity.id
_entity.type
_entity.pdbx_description
1 polymer ?
#
loop_
_entity_poly.entity_id
_entity_poly.type
_entity_poly.pdbx_seq_one_letter_code
_entity_poly.pdbx_strand_id
1 'polypeptide(L)'
;MDIIDTKRFINQHIELFGNEIYSNINKKEGHPLTKSESTSESILSFQSSIENCKKCNLGTTRNKFVFGSGAPNADLLLVGEAPGHEEDLQGDPFVGRAGKLLDKILKAIGYTRITNVFITTINQITKGVS
;
A
#
# COMPACT_ATOMS: atom_id res chain seq x y z
N MET A 1 -21.86 -16.63 1.06
CA MET A 1 -21.52 -16.46 -0.37
C MET A 1 -21.62 -17.83 -0.99
N ASP A 2 -22.64 -18.05 -1.82
CA ASP A 2 -22.94 -19.38 -2.36
C ASP A 2 -21.93 -19.78 -3.44
N ILE A 3 -21.68 -21.11 -3.57
CA ILE A 3 -20.78 -21.68 -4.58
C ILE A 3 -21.17 -21.25 -6.00
N ILE A 4 -22.44 -20.98 -6.23
CA ILE A 4 -23.00 -20.50 -7.52
C ILE A 4 -22.53 -19.07 -7.81
N ASP A 5 -22.50 -18.20 -6.82
CA ASP A 5 -22.02 -16.81 -6.97
C ASP A 5 -20.53 -16.74 -7.22
N THR A 6 -19.75 -17.61 -6.59
CA THR A 6 -18.31 -17.70 -6.80
C THR A 6 -17.96 -18.15 -8.23
N LYS A 7 -18.66 -19.14 -8.75
CA LYS A 7 -18.48 -19.60 -10.15
C LYS A 7 -18.86 -18.53 -11.16
N ARG A 8 -19.94 -17.80 -10.92
CA ARG A 8 -20.39 -16.70 -11.78
C ARG A 8 -19.37 -15.55 -11.80
N PHE A 9 -18.82 -15.20 -10.64
CA PHE A 9 -17.78 -14.19 -10.52
C PHE A 9 -16.50 -14.60 -11.26
N ILE A 10 -16.05 -15.86 -11.09
CA ILE A 10 -14.86 -16.39 -11.77
C ILE A 10 -15.05 -16.41 -13.29
N ASN A 11 -16.20 -16.85 -13.78
CA ASN A 11 -16.48 -16.87 -15.22
C ASN A 11 -16.53 -15.46 -15.81
N GLN A 12 -17.15 -14.51 -15.12
CA GLN A 12 -17.20 -13.12 -15.55
C GLN A 12 -15.80 -12.47 -15.56
N HIS A 13 -14.94 -12.84 -14.62
CA HIS A 13 -13.56 -12.40 -14.57
C HIS A 13 -12.72 -12.97 -15.73
N ILE A 14 -12.94 -14.24 -16.08
CA ILE A 14 -12.29 -14.91 -17.21
C ILE A 14 -12.72 -14.28 -18.54
N GLU A 15 -13.99 -13.94 -18.70
CA GLU A 15 -14.51 -13.27 -19.91
C GLU A 15 -13.94 -11.85 -20.09
N LEU A 16 -13.72 -11.10 -19.00
CA LEU A 16 -13.24 -9.72 -19.07
C LEU A 16 -11.73 -9.60 -19.17
N PHE A 17 -10.97 -10.50 -18.56
CA PHE A 17 -9.52 -10.37 -18.39
C PHE A 17 -8.72 -11.55 -18.95
N GLY A 18 -9.40 -12.55 -19.53
CA GLY A 18 -8.75 -13.74 -20.08
C GLY A 18 -8.24 -14.71 -19.01
N ASN A 19 -7.87 -15.89 -19.46
CA ASN A 19 -7.46 -17.02 -18.58
C ASN A 19 -6.01 -16.92 -18.10
N GLU A 20 -5.24 -15.97 -18.63
CA GLU A 20 -3.78 -15.92 -18.41
C GLU A 20 -3.34 -15.29 -17.09
N ILE A 21 -4.22 -14.54 -16.43
CA ILE A 21 -3.89 -13.88 -15.16
C ILE A 21 -3.64 -14.87 -14.02
N TYR A 22 -4.19 -16.09 -14.11
CA TYR A 22 -4.07 -17.11 -13.06
C TYR A 22 -3.16 -18.30 -13.42
N SER A 23 -2.73 -18.44 -14.68
CA SER A 23 -1.95 -19.60 -15.12
C SER A 23 -0.45 -19.51 -14.88
N ASN A 24 0.08 -18.34 -14.53
CA ASN A 24 1.52 -18.13 -14.32
C ASN A 24 1.92 -17.78 -12.89
N ILE A 25 1.12 -18.11 -11.90
CA ILE A 25 1.67 -18.27 -10.56
C ILE A 25 2.40 -19.63 -10.53
N ASN A 26 3.49 -19.73 -11.28
CA ASN A 26 4.53 -20.66 -10.90
C ASN A 26 4.85 -20.28 -9.45
N LYS A 27 4.51 -21.14 -8.50
CA LYS A 27 5.13 -21.18 -7.19
C LYS A 27 6.64 -21.26 -7.46
N LYS A 28 7.28 -20.12 -7.67
CA LYS A 28 8.67 -20.00 -7.35
C LYS A 28 8.70 -20.32 -5.88
N GLU A 29 9.32 -21.44 -5.57
CA GLU A 29 9.61 -21.85 -4.21
C GLU A 29 9.99 -20.60 -3.45
N GLY A 30 9.19 -20.26 -2.44
CA GLY A 30 9.36 -19.03 -1.71
C GLY A 30 10.80 -19.01 -1.23
N HIS A 31 11.53 -18.01 -1.67
CA HIS A 31 12.80 -17.69 -1.01
C HIS A 31 12.48 -17.67 0.48
N PRO A 32 13.11 -18.50 1.33
CA PRO A 32 12.82 -18.48 2.74
C PRO A 32 13.12 -17.06 3.19
N LEU A 33 12.08 -16.29 3.49
CA LEU A 33 12.22 -15.02 4.18
C LEU A 33 12.78 -15.39 5.54
N THR A 34 14.10 -15.42 5.63
CA THR A 34 14.76 -15.41 6.92
C THR A 34 14.21 -14.17 7.62
N LYS A 35 13.44 -14.38 8.68
CA LYS A 35 13.04 -13.32 9.60
C LYS A 35 14.31 -12.71 10.16
N SER A 36 14.86 -11.74 9.46
CA SER A 36 15.94 -10.94 9.99
C SER A 36 15.33 -9.91 10.92
N GLU A 37 15.81 -9.86 12.15
CA GLU A 37 15.44 -8.85 13.15
C GLU A 37 15.74 -7.41 12.72
N SER A 38 16.31 -7.22 11.54
CA SER A 38 16.74 -5.94 10.98
C SER A 38 15.70 -5.17 10.17
N THR A 39 14.46 -5.69 10.01
CA THR A 39 13.50 -5.10 9.03
C THR A 39 13.04 -3.72 9.44
N SER A 40 12.80 -3.46 10.72
CA SER A 40 12.35 -2.14 11.20
C SER A 40 13.43 -1.07 11.11
N GLU A 41 14.68 -1.40 11.47
CA GLU A 41 15.83 -0.49 11.31
C GLU A 41 16.11 -0.21 9.83
N SER A 42 15.96 -1.20 8.97
CA SER A 42 16.10 -1.06 7.52
C SER A 42 15.07 -0.11 6.91
N ILE A 43 13.79 -0.19 7.34
CA ILE A 43 12.74 0.71 6.86
C ILE A 43 12.98 2.15 7.31
N LEU A 44 13.35 2.38 8.55
CA LEU A 44 13.62 3.71 9.07
C LEU A 44 14.88 4.34 8.44
N SER A 45 15.93 3.56 8.24
CA SER A 45 17.13 4.05 7.56
C SER A 45 16.85 4.40 6.09
N PHE A 46 16.04 3.60 5.40
CA PHE A 46 15.61 3.90 4.04
C PHE A 46 14.76 5.18 4.00
N GLN A 47 13.78 5.32 4.89
CA GLN A 47 12.98 6.53 5.00
C GLN A 47 13.86 7.78 5.13
N SER A 48 14.81 7.75 6.07
CA SER A 48 15.73 8.87 6.31
C SER A 48 16.60 9.19 5.10
N SER A 49 16.99 8.18 4.32
CA SER A 49 17.82 8.35 3.12
C SER A 49 17.09 9.08 1.98
N ILE A 50 15.76 9.00 1.93
CA ILE A 50 14.94 9.57 0.84
C ILE A 50 14.07 10.77 1.28
N GLU A 51 14.00 11.07 2.56
CA GLU A 51 13.15 12.13 3.12
C GLU A 51 13.38 13.47 2.43
N ASN A 52 14.62 13.82 2.14
CA ASN A 52 15.00 15.07 1.50
C ASN A 52 15.12 15.00 -0.03
N CYS A 53 14.56 13.95 -0.64
CA CYS A 53 14.63 13.77 -2.09
C CYS A 53 13.92 14.91 -2.85
N LYS A 54 14.63 15.52 -3.81
CA LYS A 54 14.15 16.59 -4.71
C LYS A 54 14.41 16.25 -6.18
N LYS A 55 14.44 14.97 -6.54
CA LYS A 55 14.76 14.51 -7.90
C LYS A 55 13.70 14.87 -8.96
N CYS A 56 12.53 15.34 -8.55
CA CYS A 56 11.47 15.77 -9.45
C CYS A 56 10.78 17.04 -8.93
N ASN A 57 10.06 17.74 -9.79
CA ASN A 57 9.37 18.98 -9.44
C ASN A 57 8.39 18.84 -8.28
N LEU A 58 7.77 17.68 -8.15
CA LEU A 58 6.85 17.42 -7.04
C LEU A 58 7.56 17.48 -5.68
N GLY A 59 8.81 17.08 -5.58
CA GLY A 59 9.59 17.15 -4.33
C GLY A 59 9.84 18.57 -3.83
N THR A 60 9.64 19.59 -4.68
CA THR A 60 9.79 21.01 -4.31
C THR A 60 8.48 21.62 -3.85
N THR A 61 7.32 21.03 -4.17
CA THR A 61 5.99 21.58 -3.88
C THR A 61 5.28 20.92 -2.71
N ARG A 62 5.78 19.78 -2.21
CA ARG A 62 5.21 19.09 -1.04
C ARG A 62 5.40 19.91 0.24
N ASN A 63 4.44 19.84 1.16
CA ASN A 63 4.57 20.36 2.50
C ASN A 63 5.30 19.39 3.42
N LYS A 64 4.89 18.09 3.39
CA LYS A 64 5.52 17.03 4.16
C LYS A 64 5.85 15.81 3.31
N PHE A 65 6.85 15.06 3.75
CA PHE A 65 7.17 13.78 3.17
C PHE A 65 6.24 12.70 3.74
N VAL A 66 5.52 12.01 2.85
CA VAL A 66 4.60 10.95 3.22
C VAL A 66 5.23 9.61 2.84
N PHE A 67 5.93 8.99 3.75
CA PHE A 67 6.63 7.72 3.48
C PHE A 67 5.69 6.53 3.52
N GLY A 68 5.04 6.36 4.62
CA GLY A 68 4.17 5.24 4.91
C GLY A 68 3.95 5.13 6.42
N SER A 69 2.94 4.38 6.80
CA SER A 69 2.64 4.12 8.20
C SER A 69 2.06 2.73 8.40
N GLY A 70 2.24 2.19 9.59
CA GLY A 70 1.75 0.87 9.96
C GLY A 70 2.85 -0.04 10.51
N ALA A 71 2.55 -1.34 10.58
CA ALA A 71 3.47 -2.33 11.10
C ALA A 71 4.60 -2.65 10.10
N PRO A 72 5.88 -2.54 10.48
CA PRO A 72 6.99 -2.89 9.58
C PRO A 72 6.98 -4.34 9.09
N ASN A 73 6.43 -5.24 9.92
CA ASN A 73 6.29 -6.67 9.61
C ASN A 73 4.83 -7.02 9.28
N ALA A 74 4.12 -6.12 8.59
CA ALA A 74 2.72 -6.31 8.23
C ALA A 74 2.52 -7.51 7.30
N ASP A 75 1.40 -8.21 7.50
CA ASP A 75 0.95 -9.27 6.60
C ASP A 75 0.38 -8.70 5.29
N LEU A 76 -0.11 -7.45 5.34
CA LEU A 76 -0.74 -6.76 4.22
C LEU A 76 -0.05 -5.42 3.95
N LEU A 77 0.45 -5.26 2.73
CA LEU A 77 0.96 -4.01 2.20
C LEU A 77 -0.06 -3.37 1.27
N LEU A 78 -0.47 -2.14 1.57
CA LEU A 78 -1.32 -1.33 0.70
C LEU A 78 -0.51 -0.20 0.09
N VAL A 79 -0.55 -0.13 -1.24
CA VAL A 79 0.20 0.87 -2.00
C VAL A 79 -0.76 1.76 -2.78
N GLY A 80 -0.84 3.02 -2.41
CA GLY A 80 -1.57 4.04 -3.15
C GLY A 80 -0.72 4.70 -4.23
N GLU A 81 -1.34 5.50 -5.09
CA GLU A 81 -0.62 6.20 -6.18
C GLU A 81 0.20 7.37 -5.61
N ALA A 82 -0.43 8.26 -4.87
CA ALA A 82 0.21 9.48 -4.34
C ALA A 82 -0.55 9.98 -3.11
N PRO A 83 0.11 10.76 -2.22
CA PRO A 83 -0.56 11.49 -1.15
C PRO A 83 -1.59 12.48 -1.70
N GLY A 84 -2.71 12.62 -1.01
CA GLY A 84 -3.66 13.71 -1.21
C GLY A 84 -3.29 14.95 -0.39
N HIS A 85 -4.16 15.96 -0.43
CA HIS A 85 -3.95 17.21 0.30
C HIS A 85 -3.82 17.01 1.82
N GLU A 86 -4.71 16.21 2.40
CA GLU A 86 -4.69 15.93 3.85
C GLU A 86 -3.43 15.16 4.26
N GLU A 87 -3.00 14.22 3.44
CA GLU A 87 -1.79 13.44 3.64
C GLU A 87 -0.55 14.34 3.61
N ASP A 88 -0.48 15.26 2.64
CA ASP A 88 0.63 16.21 2.51
C ASP A 88 0.73 17.18 3.71
N LEU A 89 -0.40 17.58 4.27
CA LEU A 89 -0.43 18.40 5.47
C LEU A 89 -0.04 17.63 6.74
N GLN A 90 -0.45 16.37 6.86
CA GLN A 90 -0.24 15.56 8.06
C GLN A 90 1.05 14.77 8.03
N GLY A 91 1.53 14.36 6.83
CA GLY A 91 2.72 13.53 6.65
C GLY A 91 2.45 12.03 6.75
N ASP A 92 1.18 11.62 6.84
CA ASP A 92 0.76 10.22 6.93
C ASP A 92 -0.12 9.82 5.75
N PRO A 93 0.00 8.57 5.23
CA PRO A 93 -0.80 8.11 4.11
C PRO A 93 -2.24 7.79 4.53
N PHE A 94 -3.19 8.05 3.64
CA PHE A 94 -4.60 7.69 3.82
C PHE A 94 -5.24 8.23 5.11
N VAL A 95 -5.09 9.53 5.37
CA VAL A 95 -5.71 10.21 6.53
C VAL A 95 -7.01 10.93 6.17
N GLY A 96 -7.24 11.23 4.89
CA GLY A 96 -8.45 11.87 4.39
C GLY A 96 -9.68 10.96 4.40
N ARG A 97 -10.74 11.38 3.70
CA ARG A 97 -12.03 10.65 3.64
C ARG A 97 -11.87 9.21 3.13
N ALA A 98 -11.06 9.01 2.09
CA ALA A 98 -10.79 7.68 1.54
C ALA A 98 -10.06 6.79 2.57
N GLY A 99 -9.12 7.35 3.32
CA GLY A 99 -8.41 6.65 4.40
C GLY A 99 -9.34 6.20 5.52
N LYS A 100 -10.28 7.07 5.93
CA LYS A 100 -11.30 6.72 6.93
C LYS A 100 -12.21 5.57 6.47
N LEU A 101 -12.51 5.51 5.17
CA LEU A 101 -13.26 4.39 4.60
C LEU A 101 -12.40 3.11 4.58
N LEU A 102 -11.14 3.23 4.18
CA LEU A 102 -10.19 2.12 4.20
C LEU A 102 -10.08 1.51 5.61
N ASP A 103 -9.97 2.33 6.65
CA ASP A 103 -9.91 1.85 8.04
C ASP A 103 -11.15 1.04 8.44
N LYS A 104 -12.34 1.46 7.99
CA LYS A 104 -13.58 0.70 8.22
C LYS A 104 -13.56 -0.65 7.50
N ILE A 105 -13.06 -0.70 6.27
CA ILE A 105 -12.93 -1.93 5.49
C ILE A 105 -11.95 -2.88 6.18
N LEU A 106 -10.76 -2.38 6.54
CA LEU A 106 -9.75 -3.17 7.24
C LEU A 106 -10.29 -3.74 8.55
N LYS A 107 -10.97 -2.91 9.35
CA LYS A 107 -11.59 -3.35 10.60
C LYS A 107 -12.62 -4.46 10.38
N ALA A 108 -13.42 -4.38 9.32
CA ALA A 108 -14.43 -5.38 8.99
C ALA A 108 -13.84 -6.77 8.68
N ILE A 109 -12.59 -6.83 8.22
CA ILE A 109 -11.86 -8.08 7.95
C ILE A 109 -10.85 -8.44 9.05
N GLY A 110 -10.90 -7.75 10.20
CA GLY A 110 -10.04 -8.04 11.35
C GLY A 110 -8.61 -7.48 11.24
N TYR A 111 -8.37 -6.53 10.34
CA TYR A 111 -7.06 -5.91 10.13
C TYR A 111 -7.00 -4.51 10.75
N THR A 112 -5.81 -4.10 11.18
CA THR A 112 -5.55 -2.73 11.65
C THR A 112 -4.20 -2.23 11.15
N ARG A 113 -4.05 -0.92 10.98
CA ARG A 113 -2.77 -0.31 10.59
C ARG A 113 -1.67 -0.56 11.62
N ILE A 114 -2.02 -0.76 12.89
CA ILE A 114 -1.04 -0.86 13.99
C ILE A 114 -0.35 -2.23 13.99
N THR A 115 -1.09 -3.30 13.68
CA THR A 115 -0.62 -4.66 13.92
C THR A 115 -0.26 -5.44 12.67
N ASN A 116 -1.00 -5.28 11.60
CA ASN A 116 -0.90 -6.19 10.46
C ASN A 116 -1.06 -5.55 9.07
N VAL A 117 -1.07 -4.22 9.01
CA VAL A 117 -1.10 -3.49 7.74
C VAL A 117 0.00 -2.46 7.69
N PHE A 118 0.70 -2.34 6.56
CA PHE A 118 1.55 -1.20 6.22
C PHE A 118 0.97 -0.50 5.00
N ILE A 119 0.85 0.82 5.06
CA ILE A 119 0.28 1.64 3.98
C ILE A 119 1.32 2.62 3.49
N THR A 120 1.52 2.69 2.18
CA THR A 120 2.44 3.63 1.53
C THR A 120 1.87 4.12 0.21
N THR A 121 2.60 4.99 -0.47
CA THR A 121 2.28 5.46 -1.83
C THR A 121 3.50 5.33 -2.73
N ILE A 122 3.28 5.12 -4.04
CA ILE A 122 4.37 5.05 -5.03
C ILE A 122 5.07 6.41 -5.11
N ASN A 123 4.29 7.48 -5.25
CA ASN A 123 4.79 8.83 -5.25
C ASN A 123 4.74 9.38 -3.82
N GLN A 124 5.88 9.66 -3.25
CA GLN A 124 5.99 10.20 -1.87
C GLN A 124 5.71 11.72 -1.80
N ILE A 125 4.94 12.24 -2.77
CA ILE A 125 4.71 13.66 -3.02
C ILE A 125 3.33 13.86 -3.58
N THR A 126 2.66 14.93 -3.17
CA THR A 126 1.34 15.32 -3.72
C THR A 126 1.43 15.61 -5.22
N LYS A 127 0.45 15.13 -5.97
CA LYS A 127 0.14 15.75 -7.25
C LYS A 127 -0.38 17.15 -6.94
N GLY A 128 0.30 18.17 -7.42
CA GLY A 128 -0.24 19.52 -7.34
C GLY A 128 -1.66 19.53 -7.90
N VAL A 129 -2.62 19.84 -7.04
CA VAL A 129 -3.98 20.13 -7.48
C VAL A 129 -3.91 21.52 -8.07
N SER A 130 -3.89 21.60 -9.38
CA SER A 130 -4.19 22.83 -10.13
C SER A 130 -5.68 23.05 -10.14
#